data_a56e554459c8a78c6ba0e23010116706
#
_entry.id   a56e554459c8a78c6ba0e23010116706
#
_cell.length_a   1.000
_cell.length_b   1.000
_cell.length_c   1.000
_cell.angle_alpha   90.00
_cell.angle_beta   90.00
_cell.angle_gamma   90.00
#
_symmetry.space_group_name_H-M   'P 1'
#
loop_
_entity.id
_entity.type
_entity.pdbx_description
1 polymer ?
#
loop_
_entity_poly.entity_id
_entity_poly.type
_entity_poly.pdbx_seq_one_letter_code
_entity_poly.pdbx_strand_id
1 'polypeptide(L)'
;MLQHVWERTCQARYLTDVVIATDDERIQAAAQEFRARVVMTRADHVSGTDRVAEVASASQAQIVVNVQGDEPMIDPAAIDAAILGLLDDGMGVVPMGTIKKRIERPADIQDPNVVKVVTDAQGNALYFSRSPIPFARDEQTHYFKHIGLYVYRRDFLLSYPDLPVGPLERAERLEQLRALENGFKIRVVETEYESLGVDTPEDWKQVAELFEKGDRLLCPLPHSSARSEANLEGAELPVPFFSDGINR
;
A
#
# COMPACT_ATOMS: atom_id res chain seq x y z
N MET A 1 2.84 16.06 -6.32
CA MET A 1 3.04 14.69 -5.78
C MET A 1 1.71 14.01 -5.49
N LEU A 2 0.94 14.40 -4.49
CA LEU A 2 -0.33 13.76 -4.11
C LEU A 2 -1.32 13.57 -5.28
N GLN A 3 -1.45 14.55 -6.18
CA GLN A 3 -2.28 14.43 -7.37
C GLN A 3 -1.86 13.25 -8.26
N HIS A 4 -0.57 13.01 -8.46
CA HIS A 4 -0.09 11.87 -9.25
C HIS A 4 -0.42 10.54 -8.60
N VAL A 5 -0.24 10.43 -7.26
CA VAL A 5 -0.65 9.24 -6.52
C VAL A 5 -2.14 8.97 -6.73
N TRP A 6 -2.98 9.99 -6.55
CA TRP A 6 -4.43 9.89 -6.71
C TRP A 6 -4.84 9.51 -8.14
N GLU A 7 -4.29 10.20 -9.16
CA GLU A 7 -4.59 9.93 -10.57
C GLU A 7 -4.21 8.50 -10.98
N ARG A 8 -3.03 8.02 -10.52
CA ARG A 8 -2.58 6.67 -10.82
C ARG A 8 -3.41 5.62 -10.08
N THR A 9 -3.73 5.86 -8.82
CA THR A 9 -4.60 4.95 -8.06
C THR A 9 -5.99 4.85 -8.68
N CYS A 10 -6.55 5.94 -9.17
CA CYS A 10 -7.85 5.92 -9.88
C CYS A 10 -7.85 5.05 -11.15
N GLN A 11 -6.68 4.66 -11.68
CA GLN A 11 -6.59 3.78 -12.85
C GLN A 11 -6.65 2.29 -12.49
N ALA A 12 -6.51 1.92 -11.22
CA ALA A 12 -6.65 0.53 -10.79
C ALA A 12 -8.08 0.02 -11.04
N ARG A 13 -8.19 -1.19 -11.59
CA ARG A 13 -9.45 -1.74 -12.14
C ARG A 13 -10.43 -2.18 -11.08
N TYR A 14 -9.91 -2.66 -9.95
CA TYR A 14 -10.71 -3.25 -8.88
C TYR A 14 -11.09 -2.24 -7.79
N LEU A 15 -10.76 -0.96 -7.96
CA LEU A 15 -11.16 0.10 -7.06
C LEU A 15 -12.49 0.72 -7.49
N THR A 16 -13.42 0.89 -6.55
CA THR A 16 -14.72 1.52 -6.80
C THR A 16 -14.75 3.00 -6.46
N ASP A 17 -13.92 3.42 -5.51
CA ASP A 17 -13.81 4.81 -5.05
C ASP A 17 -12.38 5.07 -4.56
N VAL A 18 -11.93 6.31 -4.60
CA VAL A 18 -10.61 6.74 -4.13
C VAL A 18 -10.78 7.96 -3.23
N VAL A 19 -10.32 7.86 -1.99
CA VAL A 19 -10.48 8.90 -0.97
C VAL A 19 -9.14 9.27 -0.38
N ILE A 20 -8.87 10.56 -0.26
CA ILE A 20 -7.70 11.08 0.46
C ILE A 20 -8.10 11.31 1.92
N ALA A 21 -7.38 10.66 2.84
CA ALA A 21 -7.55 10.80 4.28
C ALA A 21 -6.42 11.67 4.84
N THR A 22 -6.74 12.82 5.43
CA THR A 22 -5.75 13.74 5.97
C THR A 22 -6.29 14.51 7.17
N ASP A 23 -5.42 15.00 8.04
CA ASP A 23 -5.72 15.97 9.10
C ASP A 23 -5.19 17.38 8.76
N ASP A 24 -4.57 17.56 7.60
CA ASP A 24 -3.97 18.83 7.17
C ASP A 24 -4.87 19.57 6.18
N GLU A 25 -5.32 20.78 6.58
CA GLU A 25 -6.17 21.64 5.74
C GLU A 25 -5.49 22.06 4.43
N ARG A 26 -4.14 22.13 4.39
CA ARG A 26 -3.39 22.47 3.16
C ARG A 26 -3.48 21.33 2.17
N ILE A 27 -3.41 20.07 2.64
CA ILE A 27 -3.60 18.88 1.81
C ILE A 27 -5.03 18.81 1.30
N GLN A 28 -6.01 19.09 2.17
CA GLN A 28 -7.41 19.17 1.77
C GLN A 28 -7.62 20.19 0.66
N ALA A 29 -7.12 21.42 0.84
CA ALA A 29 -7.24 22.48 -0.16
C ALA A 29 -6.60 22.08 -1.49
N ALA A 30 -5.37 21.56 -1.46
CA ALA A 30 -4.68 21.10 -2.66
C ALA A 30 -5.44 19.97 -3.37
N ALA A 31 -6.00 19.01 -2.62
CA ALA A 31 -6.74 17.90 -3.20
C ALA A 31 -8.06 18.34 -3.85
N GLN A 32 -8.70 19.36 -3.32
CA GLN A 32 -9.90 19.98 -3.92
C GLN A 32 -9.63 20.61 -5.27
N GLU A 33 -8.42 21.14 -5.52
CA GLU A 33 -8.05 21.73 -6.81
C GLU A 33 -8.13 20.73 -7.96
N PHE A 34 -7.77 19.45 -7.70
CA PHE A 34 -7.92 18.37 -8.68
C PHE A 34 -9.16 17.49 -8.45
N ARG A 35 -10.13 17.99 -7.66
CA ARG A 35 -11.45 17.38 -7.42
C ARG A 35 -11.39 15.98 -6.79
N ALA A 36 -10.36 15.67 -6.03
CA ALA A 36 -10.32 14.46 -5.26
C ALA A 36 -11.32 14.52 -4.10
N ARG A 37 -11.90 13.35 -3.77
CA ARG A 37 -12.68 13.21 -2.55
C ARG A 37 -11.74 13.19 -1.35
N VAL A 38 -11.97 14.08 -0.39
CA VAL A 38 -11.15 14.21 0.82
C VAL A 38 -12.01 13.99 2.05
N VAL A 39 -11.50 13.26 3.02
CA VAL A 39 -12.07 13.11 4.35
C VAL A 39 -11.07 13.63 5.37
N MET A 40 -11.47 14.63 6.13
CA MET A 40 -10.70 15.11 7.26
C MET A 40 -10.81 14.13 8.41
N THR A 41 -9.68 13.76 8.98
CA THR A 41 -9.56 12.82 10.09
C THR A 41 -9.00 13.50 11.32
N ARG A 42 -9.07 12.82 12.46
CA ARG A 42 -8.46 13.33 13.69
C ARG A 42 -6.93 13.45 13.51
N ALA A 43 -6.35 14.43 14.20
CA ALA A 43 -4.90 14.69 14.17
C ALA A 43 -4.10 13.82 15.16
N ASP A 44 -4.76 13.05 16.01
CA ASP A 44 -4.14 12.25 17.07
C ASP A 44 -3.89 10.78 16.69
N HIS A 45 -4.06 10.43 15.40
CA HIS A 45 -3.71 9.11 14.92
C HIS A 45 -2.21 8.83 15.03
N VAL A 46 -1.88 7.64 15.55
CA VAL A 46 -0.49 7.21 15.74
C VAL A 46 0.13 6.73 14.44
N SER A 47 -0.70 6.20 13.52
CA SER A 47 -0.24 5.65 12.24
C SER A 47 -1.18 5.99 11.08
N GLY A 48 -0.67 5.82 9.85
CA GLY A 48 -1.48 5.91 8.64
C GLY A 48 -2.60 4.86 8.60
N THR A 49 -2.36 3.67 9.16
CA THR A 49 -3.37 2.60 9.24
C THR A 49 -4.52 2.99 10.16
N ASP A 50 -4.25 3.64 11.30
CA ASP A 50 -5.30 4.14 12.19
C ASP A 50 -6.18 5.20 11.49
N ARG A 51 -5.56 6.08 10.71
CA ARG A 51 -6.25 7.09 9.90
C ARG A 51 -7.15 6.45 8.86
N VAL A 52 -6.65 5.45 8.15
CA VAL A 52 -7.43 4.69 7.15
C VAL A 52 -8.57 3.93 7.83
N ALA A 53 -8.37 3.37 9.01
CA ALA A 53 -9.41 2.70 9.79
C ALA A 53 -10.56 3.66 10.18
N GLU A 54 -10.26 4.90 10.56
CA GLU A 54 -11.28 5.92 10.84
C GLU A 54 -12.18 6.15 9.62
N VAL A 55 -11.58 6.39 8.46
CA VAL A 55 -12.35 6.62 7.22
C VAL A 55 -13.12 5.37 6.81
N ALA A 56 -12.51 4.19 6.94
CA ALA A 56 -13.17 2.91 6.64
C ALA A 56 -14.37 2.62 7.55
N SER A 57 -14.38 3.15 8.78
CA SER A 57 -15.49 2.97 9.72
C SER A 57 -16.81 3.53 9.18
N ALA A 58 -16.75 4.64 8.44
CA ALA A 58 -17.90 5.28 7.80
C ALA A 58 -18.20 4.73 6.38
N SER A 59 -17.42 3.76 5.89
CA SER A 59 -17.57 3.14 4.58
C SER A 59 -18.30 1.80 4.66
N GLN A 60 -18.93 1.39 3.55
CA GLN A 60 -19.51 0.04 3.38
C GLN A 60 -18.57 -0.90 2.59
N ALA A 61 -17.37 -0.43 2.23
CA ALA A 61 -16.40 -1.25 1.50
C ALA A 61 -16.02 -2.50 2.31
N GLN A 62 -15.99 -3.65 1.66
CA GLN A 62 -15.53 -4.91 2.29
C GLN A 62 -14.01 -5.01 2.29
N ILE A 63 -13.38 -4.43 1.27
CA ILE A 63 -11.91 -4.39 1.10
C ILE A 63 -11.45 -2.94 1.08
N VAL A 64 -10.39 -2.65 1.79
CA VAL A 64 -9.77 -1.34 1.90
C VAL A 64 -8.31 -1.42 1.47
N VAL A 65 -7.91 -0.53 0.58
CA VAL A 65 -6.50 -0.42 0.13
C VAL A 65 -5.88 0.83 0.74
N ASN A 66 -4.75 0.69 1.40
CA ASN A 66 -3.94 1.79 1.90
C ASN A 66 -2.77 2.02 0.94
N VAL A 67 -2.83 3.11 0.19
CA VAL A 67 -1.76 3.60 -0.69
C VAL A 67 -1.07 4.77 0.01
N GLN A 68 0.27 4.77 0.03
CA GLN A 68 1.04 5.84 0.66
C GLN A 68 1.06 7.08 -0.23
N GLY A 69 0.87 8.27 0.37
CA GLY A 69 0.81 9.54 -0.35
C GLY A 69 2.15 10.02 -0.94
N ASP A 70 3.24 9.39 -0.58
CA ASP A 70 4.62 9.63 -1.02
C ASP A 70 5.07 8.72 -2.18
N GLU A 71 4.16 7.91 -2.77
CA GLU A 71 4.42 6.99 -3.88
C GLU A 71 3.87 7.52 -5.23
N PRO A 72 4.42 8.62 -5.79
CA PRO A 72 3.85 9.26 -6.97
C PRO A 72 3.93 8.42 -8.24
N MET A 73 4.75 7.37 -8.22
CA MET A 73 4.92 6.43 -9.33
C MET A 73 4.17 5.12 -9.12
N ILE A 74 3.25 5.03 -8.13
CA ILE A 74 2.49 3.79 -7.86
C ILE A 74 1.91 3.19 -9.15
N ASP A 75 2.11 1.88 -9.34
CA ASP A 75 1.56 1.18 -10.50
C ASP A 75 0.13 0.69 -10.19
N PRO A 76 -0.87 1.10 -10.97
CA PRO A 76 -2.23 0.59 -10.85
C PRO A 76 -2.31 -0.95 -10.91
N ALA A 77 -1.45 -1.59 -11.70
CA ALA A 77 -1.40 -3.05 -11.79
C ALA A 77 -0.90 -3.69 -10.49
N ALA A 78 0.00 -3.03 -9.75
CA ALA A 78 0.45 -3.51 -8.45
C ALA A 78 -0.67 -3.44 -7.39
N ILE A 79 -1.51 -2.40 -7.45
CA ILE A 79 -2.72 -2.28 -6.61
C ILE A 79 -3.68 -3.43 -6.94
N ASP A 80 -3.96 -3.66 -8.21
CA ASP A 80 -4.83 -4.74 -8.68
C ASP A 80 -4.31 -6.12 -8.25
N ALA A 81 -3.00 -6.35 -8.36
CA ALA A 81 -2.37 -7.61 -7.94
C ALA A 81 -2.51 -7.85 -6.43
N ALA A 82 -2.31 -6.81 -5.60
CA ALA A 82 -2.48 -6.90 -4.16
C ALA A 82 -3.93 -7.25 -3.76
N ILE A 83 -4.92 -6.62 -4.42
CA ILE A 83 -6.35 -6.90 -4.21
C ILE A 83 -6.66 -8.35 -4.57
N LEU A 84 -6.28 -8.78 -5.78
CA LEU A 84 -6.54 -10.13 -6.25
C LEU A 84 -5.86 -11.18 -5.37
N GLY A 85 -4.62 -10.94 -4.93
CA GLY A 85 -3.91 -11.83 -4.03
C GLY A 85 -4.61 -12.03 -2.68
N LEU A 86 -5.27 -10.99 -2.15
CA LEU A 86 -6.08 -11.11 -0.94
C LEU A 86 -7.40 -11.85 -1.20
N LEU A 87 -8.03 -11.63 -2.37
CA LEU A 87 -9.30 -12.25 -2.73
C LEU A 87 -9.15 -13.73 -3.11
N ASP A 88 -7.98 -14.15 -3.63
CA ASP A 88 -7.66 -15.55 -3.97
C ASP A 88 -7.60 -16.48 -2.75
N ASP A 89 -7.61 -15.94 -1.55
CA ASP A 89 -7.83 -16.70 -0.31
C ASP A 89 -9.30 -17.12 -0.20
N GLY A 90 -9.70 -18.11 -0.98
CA GLY A 90 -11.08 -18.55 -1.17
C GLY A 90 -11.89 -18.90 0.09
N MET A 91 -11.26 -18.85 1.28
CA MET A 91 -11.91 -19.05 2.58
C MET A 91 -11.98 -17.77 3.43
N GLY A 92 -11.43 -16.65 2.97
CA GLY A 92 -11.45 -15.39 3.73
C GLY A 92 -10.62 -15.41 5.02
N VAL A 93 -9.68 -16.36 5.14
CA VAL A 93 -8.88 -16.57 6.37
C VAL A 93 -7.75 -15.57 6.51
N VAL A 94 -7.24 -15.03 5.37
CA VAL A 94 -6.18 -14.03 5.37
C VAL A 94 -6.80 -12.63 5.39
N PRO A 95 -6.58 -11.85 6.47
CA PRO A 95 -7.26 -10.56 6.64
C PRO A 95 -6.53 -9.38 6.01
N MET A 96 -5.25 -9.56 5.64
CA MET A 96 -4.36 -8.51 5.17
C MET A 96 -3.47 -8.99 4.03
N GLY A 97 -3.23 -8.12 3.04
CA GLY A 97 -2.33 -8.35 1.91
C GLY A 97 -1.34 -7.23 1.72
N THR A 98 -0.21 -7.53 1.10
CA THR A 98 0.83 -6.59 0.67
C THR A 98 1.58 -7.14 -0.53
N ILE A 99 2.58 -6.41 -1.02
CA ILE A 99 3.36 -6.81 -2.18
C ILE A 99 4.86 -6.86 -1.87
N LYS A 100 5.59 -7.64 -2.68
CA LYS A 100 7.05 -7.74 -2.65
C LYS A 100 7.61 -7.66 -4.06
N LYS A 101 8.86 -7.21 -4.16
CA LYS A 101 9.65 -7.28 -5.39
C LYS A 101 10.99 -7.94 -5.13
N ARG A 102 11.48 -8.69 -6.12
CA ARG A 102 12.83 -9.26 -6.07
C ARG A 102 13.86 -8.14 -6.02
N ILE A 103 14.84 -8.26 -5.13
CA ILE A 103 15.96 -7.34 -5.02
C ILE A 103 16.98 -7.69 -6.11
N GLU A 104 17.27 -6.75 -7.00
CA GLU A 104 18.22 -6.90 -8.09
C GLU A 104 19.59 -6.32 -7.74
N ARG A 105 19.60 -5.21 -6.96
CA ARG A 105 20.84 -4.55 -6.56
C ARG A 105 21.37 -5.14 -5.25
N PRO A 106 22.59 -5.72 -5.22
CA PRO A 106 23.16 -6.31 -4.00
C PRO A 106 23.26 -5.32 -2.83
N ALA A 107 23.42 -4.03 -3.11
CA ALA A 107 23.49 -3.00 -2.07
C ALA A 107 22.18 -2.91 -1.26
N ASP A 108 21.04 -3.11 -1.90
CA ASP A 108 19.72 -3.03 -1.26
C ASP A 108 19.50 -4.14 -0.22
N ILE A 109 20.21 -5.25 -0.34
CA ILE A 109 20.12 -6.36 0.62
C ILE A 109 20.61 -5.91 2.00
N GLN A 110 21.66 -5.11 2.03
CA GLN A 110 22.29 -4.62 3.27
C GLN A 110 21.69 -3.30 3.78
N ASP A 111 20.89 -2.62 2.95
CA ASP A 111 20.29 -1.35 3.33
C ASP A 111 19.12 -1.59 4.31
N PRO A 112 19.16 -1.05 5.54
CA PRO A 112 18.08 -1.21 6.51
C PRO A 112 16.81 -0.44 6.13
N ASN A 113 16.86 0.50 5.19
CA ASN A 113 15.70 1.21 4.69
C ASN A 113 14.92 0.36 3.68
N VAL A 114 15.57 -0.58 3.02
CA VAL A 114 14.94 -1.59 2.19
C VAL A 114 14.50 -2.75 3.08
N VAL A 115 13.22 -2.82 3.43
CA VAL A 115 12.68 -3.89 4.27
C VAL A 115 12.63 -5.20 3.48
N LYS A 116 13.22 -6.27 4.03
CA LYS A 116 13.17 -7.62 3.45
C LYS A 116 11.96 -8.36 3.94
N VAL A 117 11.43 -9.26 3.09
CA VAL A 117 10.32 -10.16 3.46
C VAL A 117 10.61 -11.59 3.00
N VAL A 118 10.27 -12.54 3.86
CA VAL A 118 10.27 -13.98 3.56
C VAL A 118 8.86 -14.53 3.65
N THR A 119 8.53 -15.46 2.77
CA THR A 119 7.17 -16.02 2.65
C THR A 119 7.19 -17.53 2.75
N ASP A 120 6.07 -18.10 3.20
CA ASP A 120 5.83 -19.54 3.12
C ASP A 120 5.52 -19.99 1.66
N ALA A 121 5.33 -21.29 1.48
CA ALA A 121 5.01 -21.86 0.17
C ALA A 121 3.63 -21.44 -0.37
N GLN A 122 2.75 -20.93 0.49
CA GLN A 122 1.44 -20.39 0.12
C GLN A 122 1.48 -18.89 -0.18
N GLY A 123 2.65 -18.25 -0.06
CA GLY A 123 2.82 -16.81 -0.27
C GLY A 123 2.39 -15.94 0.91
N ASN A 124 2.25 -16.50 2.12
CA ASN A 124 2.02 -15.70 3.31
C ASN A 124 3.35 -15.28 3.95
N ALA A 125 3.42 -14.08 4.50
CA ALA A 125 4.60 -13.60 5.19
C ALA A 125 4.94 -14.48 6.39
N LEU A 126 6.21 -14.87 6.48
CA LEU A 126 6.80 -15.47 7.67
C LEU A 126 7.41 -14.40 8.57
N TYR A 127 8.09 -13.41 7.99
CA TYR A 127 8.68 -12.29 8.71
C TYR A 127 9.05 -11.14 7.77
N PHE A 128 9.10 -9.91 8.34
CA PHE A 128 9.64 -8.72 7.72
C PHE A 128 10.81 -8.22 8.57
N SER A 129 11.91 -7.81 7.94
CA SER A 129 13.07 -7.31 8.68
C SER A 129 13.85 -6.26 7.90
N ARG A 130 14.43 -5.32 8.64
CA ARG A 130 15.46 -4.41 8.10
C ARG A 130 16.79 -5.13 7.90
N SER A 131 17.04 -6.21 8.63
CA SER A 131 18.19 -7.08 8.43
C SER A 131 18.06 -7.91 7.15
N PRO A 132 19.17 -8.35 6.53
CA PRO A 132 19.12 -9.32 5.44
C PRO A 132 18.51 -10.65 5.90
N ILE A 133 17.38 -11.02 5.32
CA ILE A 133 16.71 -12.32 5.49
C ILE A 133 16.28 -12.86 4.12
N PRO A 134 16.41 -14.21 3.89
CA PRO A 134 17.01 -15.22 4.76
C PRO A 134 18.54 -15.13 4.83
N PHE A 135 19.19 -15.86 5.76
CA PHE A 135 20.65 -16.00 5.73
C PHE A 135 21.04 -16.89 4.54
N ALA A 136 21.81 -16.34 3.60
CA ALA A 136 22.25 -17.07 2.43
C ALA A 136 23.38 -18.04 2.76
N ARG A 137 23.10 -19.33 2.64
CA ARG A 137 24.14 -20.38 2.56
C ARG A 137 24.29 -20.92 1.15
N ASP A 138 23.36 -20.56 0.27
CA ASP A 138 23.31 -20.95 -1.14
C ASP A 138 23.49 -19.71 -2.00
N GLU A 139 24.33 -19.79 -3.04
CA GLU A 139 24.57 -18.72 -4.00
C GLU A 139 23.31 -18.36 -4.83
N GLN A 140 22.33 -19.28 -4.89
CA GLN A 140 21.06 -19.07 -5.59
C GLN A 140 19.97 -18.39 -4.71
N THR A 141 20.33 -17.96 -3.49
CA THR A 141 19.36 -17.30 -2.60
C THR A 141 18.85 -15.99 -3.21
N HIS A 142 17.53 -15.86 -3.33
CA HIS A 142 16.87 -14.65 -3.77
C HIS A 142 16.33 -13.87 -2.58
N TYR A 143 16.53 -12.55 -2.62
CA TYR A 143 15.99 -11.63 -1.63
C TYR A 143 14.82 -10.86 -2.22
N PHE A 144 13.83 -10.57 -1.38
CA PHE A 144 12.67 -9.77 -1.77
C PHE A 144 12.53 -8.58 -0.84
N LYS A 145 12.31 -7.40 -1.42
CA LYS A 145 11.92 -6.21 -0.67
C LYS A 145 10.40 -6.14 -0.55
N HIS A 146 9.96 -5.73 0.62
CA HIS A 146 8.59 -5.36 0.89
C HIS A 146 8.30 -3.96 0.31
N ILE A 147 7.12 -3.78 -0.23
CA ILE A 147 6.61 -2.48 -0.70
C ILE A 147 5.39 -2.11 0.14
N GLY A 148 5.35 -0.87 0.65
CA GLY A 148 4.39 -0.37 1.62
C GLY A 148 2.96 -0.16 1.11
N LEU A 149 2.49 -1.00 0.21
CA LEU A 149 1.10 -1.06 -0.25
C LEU A 149 0.35 -2.14 0.54
N TYR A 150 -0.79 -1.80 1.15
CA TYR A 150 -1.54 -2.74 1.95
C TYR A 150 -3.00 -2.84 1.50
N VAL A 151 -3.52 -4.05 1.57
CA VAL A 151 -4.93 -4.37 1.33
C VAL A 151 -5.48 -5.06 2.56
N TYR A 152 -6.64 -4.64 3.02
CA TYR A 152 -7.25 -5.17 4.25
C TYR A 152 -8.67 -5.63 3.98
N ARG A 153 -9.11 -6.70 4.65
CA ARG A 153 -10.52 -6.90 4.92
C ARG A 153 -10.96 -5.84 5.94
N ARG A 154 -12.06 -5.15 5.65
CA ARG A 154 -12.52 -4.01 6.44
C ARG A 154 -12.64 -4.33 7.92
N ASP A 155 -13.26 -5.45 8.27
CA ASP A 155 -13.49 -5.81 9.67
C ASP A 155 -12.18 -5.99 10.45
N PHE A 156 -11.15 -6.56 9.79
CA PHE A 156 -9.81 -6.64 10.37
C PHE A 156 -9.18 -5.25 10.53
N LEU A 157 -9.26 -4.39 9.51
CA LEU A 157 -8.73 -3.03 9.58
C LEU A 157 -9.35 -2.25 10.74
N LEU A 158 -10.65 -2.38 10.96
CA LEU A 158 -11.33 -1.70 12.08
C LEU A 158 -10.87 -2.19 13.45
N SER A 159 -10.43 -3.45 13.55
CA SER A 159 -9.88 -4.01 14.79
C SER A 159 -8.37 -3.77 14.95
N TYR A 160 -7.69 -3.35 13.88
CA TYR A 160 -6.23 -3.22 13.86
C TYR A 160 -5.68 -2.23 14.89
N PRO A 161 -6.28 -1.03 15.12
CA PRO A 161 -5.82 -0.09 16.14
C PRO A 161 -5.85 -0.65 17.57
N ASP A 162 -6.73 -1.62 17.84
CA ASP A 162 -6.89 -2.25 19.16
C ASP A 162 -5.89 -3.42 19.37
N LEU A 163 -5.16 -3.84 18.34
CA LEU A 163 -4.16 -4.89 18.48
C LEU A 163 -2.97 -4.40 19.33
N PRO A 164 -2.52 -5.21 20.30
CA PRO A 164 -1.36 -4.84 21.11
C PRO A 164 -0.10 -4.75 20.26
N VAL A 165 0.65 -3.67 20.44
CA VAL A 165 1.97 -3.47 19.83
C VAL A 165 2.96 -4.46 20.44
N GLY A 166 3.54 -5.31 19.61
CA GLY A 166 4.47 -6.37 20.01
C GLY A 166 5.93 -5.91 20.12
N PRO A 167 6.80 -6.78 20.65
CA PRO A 167 8.23 -6.48 20.75
C PRO A 167 8.92 -6.40 19.39
N LEU A 168 8.49 -7.17 18.39
CA LEU A 168 9.10 -7.16 17.05
C LEU A 168 8.74 -5.89 16.27
N GLU A 169 7.47 -5.44 16.34
CA GLU A 169 7.07 -4.17 15.78
C GLU A 169 7.91 -3.01 16.34
N ARG A 170 8.13 -3.00 17.68
CA ARG A 170 8.96 -1.96 18.32
C ARG A 170 10.42 -2.04 17.90
N ALA A 171 10.97 -3.25 17.78
CA ALA A 171 12.37 -3.47 17.45
C ALA A 171 12.70 -3.05 16.02
N GLU A 172 11.89 -3.51 15.07
CA GLU A 172 12.07 -3.25 13.64
C GLU A 172 11.46 -1.90 13.20
N ARG A 173 10.53 -1.32 13.98
CA ARG A 173 9.69 -0.20 13.59
C ARG A 173 8.96 -0.49 12.28
N LEU A 174 8.33 -1.65 12.22
CA LEU A 174 7.56 -2.15 11.09
C LEU A 174 6.15 -2.50 11.57
N GLU A 175 5.20 -1.66 11.24
CA GLU A 175 3.82 -1.75 11.73
C GLU A 175 3.15 -3.10 11.36
N GLN A 176 3.42 -3.63 10.18
CA GLN A 176 2.85 -4.91 9.73
C GLN A 176 3.24 -6.11 10.60
N LEU A 177 4.31 -6.01 11.39
CA LEU A 177 4.67 -7.06 12.35
C LEU A 177 3.63 -7.21 13.46
N ARG A 178 2.85 -6.15 13.78
CA ARG A 178 1.73 -6.22 14.72
C ARG A 178 0.74 -7.32 14.33
N ALA A 179 0.38 -7.41 13.03
CA ALA A 179 -0.51 -8.47 12.56
C ALA A 179 0.10 -9.85 12.79
N LEU A 180 1.36 -10.07 12.43
CA LEU A 180 2.04 -11.37 12.60
C LEU A 180 2.17 -11.76 14.09
N GLU A 181 2.56 -10.82 14.96
CA GLU A 181 2.71 -11.03 16.39
C GLU A 181 1.37 -11.39 17.08
N ASN A 182 0.26 -10.92 16.53
CA ASN A 182 -1.09 -11.25 16.98
C ASN A 182 -1.71 -12.47 16.27
N GLY A 183 -0.92 -13.24 15.51
CA GLY A 183 -1.32 -14.51 14.91
C GLY A 183 -2.09 -14.38 13.59
N PHE A 184 -2.16 -13.19 13.01
CA PHE A 184 -2.80 -12.99 11.71
C PHE A 184 -1.82 -13.24 10.56
N LYS A 185 -2.34 -13.77 9.46
CA LYS A 185 -1.58 -13.98 8.24
C LYS A 185 -1.60 -12.72 7.37
N ILE A 186 -0.52 -12.51 6.63
CA ILE A 186 -0.41 -11.45 5.62
C ILE A 186 -0.08 -12.12 4.29
N ARG A 187 -0.95 -11.99 3.29
CA ARG A 187 -0.68 -12.42 1.92
C ARG A 187 0.36 -11.48 1.29
N VAL A 188 1.38 -12.04 0.64
CA VAL A 188 2.42 -11.26 -0.02
C VAL A 188 2.47 -11.65 -1.50
N VAL A 189 2.12 -10.74 -2.38
CA VAL A 189 2.12 -10.97 -3.83
C VAL A 189 3.41 -10.42 -4.43
N GLU A 190 4.02 -11.17 -5.33
CA GLU A 190 5.19 -10.70 -6.08
C GLU A 190 4.76 -9.78 -7.24
N THR A 191 5.51 -8.71 -7.45
CA THR A 191 5.26 -7.71 -8.50
C THR A 191 6.56 -7.29 -9.16
N GLU A 192 6.46 -6.78 -10.40
CA GLU A 192 7.56 -6.10 -11.09
C GLU A 192 7.62 -4.60 -10.76
N TYR A 193 6.63 -4.08 -10.04
CA TYR A 193 6.59 -2.67 -9.66
C TYR A 193 7.81 -2.27 -8.83
N GLU A 194 8.47 -1.18 -9.23
CA GLU A 194 9.55 -0.54 -8.48
C GLU A 194 8.99 0.64 -7.70
N SER A 195 8.93 0.52 -6.39
CA SER A 195 8.53 1.61 -5.50
C SER A 195 9.61 2.70 -5.48
N LEU A 196 9.19 3.92 -5.71
CA LEU A 196 10.03 5.12 -5.64
C LEU A 196 9.33 6.14 -4.73
N GLY A 197 9.40 5.86 -3.42
CA GLY A 197 8.92 6.78 -2.39
C GLY A 197 9.72 8.08 -2.38
N VAL A 198 9.07 9.18 -2.01
CA VAL A 198 9.69 10.52 -1.97
C VAL A 198 9.78 10.97 -0.52
N ASP A 199 10.87 10.60 0.15
CA ASP A 199 11.17 10.98 1.53
C ASP A 199 12.15 12.15 1.63
N THR A 200 13.00 12.35 0.61
CA THR A 200 14.05 13.36 0.59
C THR A 200 13.95 14.29 -0.62
N PRO A 201 14.58 15.49 -0.57
CA PRO A 201 14.69 16.35 -1.74
C PRO A 201 15.40 15.72 -2.95
N GLU A 202 16.28 14.75 -2.69
CA GLU A 202 16.99 13.97 -3.70
C GLU A 202 16.02 13.02 -4.41
N ASP A 203 15.17 12.31 -3.67
CA ASP A 203 14.12 11.44 -4.23
C ASP A 203 13.16 12.25 -5.11
N TRP A 204 12.78 13.44 -4.63
CA TRP A 204 11.94 14.36 -5.40
C TRP A 204 12.55 14.71 -6.75
N LYS A 205 13.85 15.02 -6.80
CA LYS A 205 14.54 15.32 -8.06
C LYS A 205 14.56 14.12 -8.99
N GLN A 206 14.86 12.93 -8.46
CA GLN A 206 14.87 11.71 -9.23
C GLN A 206 13.50 11.42 -9.85
N VAL A 207 12.44 11.53 -9.06
CA VAL A 207 11.07 11.32 -9.53
C VAL A 207 10.66 12.38 -10.55
N ALA A 208 10.99 13.68 -10.31
CA ALA A 208 10.71 14.76 -11.26
C ALA A 208 11.38 14.52 -12.62
N GLU A 209 12.65 14.08 -12.63
CA GLU A 209 13.34 13.72 -13.87
C GLU A 209 12.68 12.56 -14.63
N LEU A 210 12.12 11.59 -13.92
CA LEU A 210 11.40 10.47 -14.54
C LEU A 210 10.10 10.97 -15.21
N PHE A 211 9.36 11.86 -14.53
CA PHE A 211 8.18 12.48 -15.13
C PHE A 211 8.52 13.32 -16.37
N GLU A 212 9.66 14.05 -16.38
CA GLU A 212 10.09 14.84 -17.53
C GLU A 212 10.55 13.97 -18.72
N LYS A 213 11.20 12.84 -18.45
CA LYS A 213 11.83 11.98 -19.48
C LYS A 213 10.84 11.11 -20.25
N GLY A 214 9.64 10.92 -19.80
CA GLY A 214 8.81 10.10 -20.64
C GLY A 214 7.50 9.54 -20.13
N ASP A 215 7.04 9.84 -18.97
CA ASP A 215 5.71 9.39 -18.59
C ASP A 215 4.60 10.31 -19.16
N ARG A 216 4.70 10.61 -20.46
CA ARG A 216 3.60 11.12 -21.29
C ARG A 216 2.48 10.09 -21.48
N LEU A 217 2.55 8.99 -20.77
CA LEU A 217 1.49 7.99 -20.64
C LEU A 217 0.49 8.35 -19.53
N LEU A 218 0.46 9.60 -19.09
CA LEU A 218 -0.70 10.12 -18.37
C LEU A 218 -1.85 10.20 -19.38
N CYS A 219 -2.64 9.12 -19.39
CA CYS A 219 -3.89 9.07 -20.12
C CYS A 219 -4.75 10.27 -19.67
N PRO A 220 -5.40 11.00 -20.60
CA PRO A 220 -6.34 12.04 -20.22
C PRO A 220 -7.40 11.43 -19.31
N LEU A 221 -7.78 12.17 -18.26
CA LEU A 221 -8.85 11.80 -17.34
C LEU A 221 -10.02 11.17 -18.12
N PRO A 222 -10.49 9.99 -17.80
CA PRO A 222 -11.72 9.51 -18.37
C PRO A 222 -12.81 10.46 -17.90
N HIS A 223 -13.32 11.27 -18.83
CA HIS A 223 -14.58 11.97 -18.63
C HIS A 223 -15.60 10.94 -18.16
N SER A 224 -16.37 11.29 -17.16
CA SER A 224 -17.40 10.52 -16.49
C SER A 224 -18.47 9.96 -17.44
N SER A 225 -18.14 8.98 -18.26
CA SER A 225 -19.08 8.21 -19.04
C SER A 225 -18.36 7.08 -19.77
N ALA A 226 -18.36 5.93 -19.17
CA ALA A 226 -18.25 4.58 -19.74
C ALA A 226 -17.38 3.68 -18.85
N ARG A 227 -17.87 3.33 -17.67
CA ARG A 227 -17.43 2.07 -17.05
C ARG A 227 -18.23 0.96 -17.73
N SER A 228 -17.60 0.21 -18.63
CA SER A 228 -18.18 -1.00 -19.18
C SER A 228 -18.34 -2.02 -18.06
N GLU A 229 -19.57 -2.47 -17.88
CA GLU A 229 -19.96 -3.55 -16.97
C GLU A 229 -19.20 -4.83 -17.32
N ALA A 230 -18.12 -5.09 -16.58
CA ALA A 230 -17.59 -6.44 -16.46
C ALA A 230 -18.34 -7.09 -15.31
N ASN A 231 -19.25 -8.01 -15.62
CA ASN A 231 -20.03 -8.81 -14.69
C ASN A 231 -19.11 -9.55 -13.69
N LEU A 232 -19.01 -8.99 -12.52
CA LEU A 232 -18.68 -9.72 -11.29
C LEU A 232 -19.95 -9.69 -10.43
N GLU A 233 -20.88 -10.56 -10.71
CA GLU A 233 -22.10 -10.71 -9.92
C GLU A 233 -21.69 -11.14 -8.50
N GLY A 234 -21.86 -10.26 -7.53
CA GLY A 234 -21.87 -10.57 -6.10
C GLY A 234 -20.67 -10.12 -5.25
N ALA A 235 -19.63 -9.47 -5.81
CA ALA A 235 -18.55 -8.93 -5.01
C ALA A 235 -18.68 -7.39 -4.90
N GLU A 236 -18.94 -6.88 -3.71
CA GLU A 236 -18.77 -5.45 -3.41
C GLU A 236 -17.29 -5.10 -3.55
N LEU A 237 -16.97 -4.26 -4.54
CA LEU A 237 -15.59 -3.91 -4.92
C LEU A 237 -14.92 -2.97 -3.89
N PRO A 238 -13.59 -3.02 -3.75
CA PRO A 238 -12.85 -2.28 -2.73
C PRO A 238 -12.82 -0.76 -2.92
N VAL A 239 -12.75 -0.03 -1.81
CA VAL A 239 -12.52 1.42 -1.77
C VAL A 239 -11.12 1.68 -1.23
N PRO A 240 -10.22 2.36 -1.95
CA PRO A 240 -8.91 2.71 -1.45
C PRO A 240 -8.96 4.00 -0.62
N PHE A 241 -8.10 4.05 0.38
CA PHE A 241 -7.85 5.22 1.21
C PHE A 241 -6.36 5.56 1.15
N PHE A 242 -6.04 6.85 1.05
CA PHE A 242 -4.68 7.35 1.16
C PHE A 242 -4.42 7.85 2.57
N SER A 243 -3.30 7.47 3.16
CA SER A 243 -2.73 8.18 4.28
C SER A 243 -1.58 9.07 3.78
N ASP A 244 -1.53 10.29 4.28
CA ASP A 244 -0.35 11.13 4.17
C ASP A 244 0.79 10.43 4.93
N GLY A 245 1.73 9.83 4.19
CA GLY A 245 2.86 9.08 4.73
C GLY A 245 3.88 9.99 5.42
N ILE A 246 3.48 10.66 6.52
CA ILE A 246 4.41 11.38 7.39
C ILE A 246 4.71 10.47 8.58
N ASN A 247 5.57 9.48 8.37
CA ASN A 247 6.32 8.89 9.46
C ASN A 247 7.49 9.84 9.78
N ARG A 248 7.35 10.63 10.85
CA ARG A 248 8.47 11.30 11.50
C ARG A 248 9.29 10.34 12.35
#